data_c21ee97e76e1f467c9d8ea45ff252985
#
_entry.id   c21ee97e76e1f467c9d8ea45ff252985
#
_cell.length_a   1.000
_cell.length_b   1.000
_cell.length_c   1.000
_cell.angle_alpha   90.00
_cell.angle_beta   90.00
_cell.angle_gamma   90.00
#
_symmetry.space_group_name_H-M   'P 1'
#
loop_
_entity.id
_entity.type
_entity.pdbx_description
1 polymer ?
#
loop_
_entity_poly.entity_id
_entity_poly.type
_entity_poly.pdbx_seq_one_letter_code
_entity_poly.pdbx_strand_id
1 'polypeptide(L)'
;MKKSVLLIFIFTITISFTTSMVAQKFPALDKSPMDVAAYPSSYRVSDKIVKVVYSRPQLKGRSLAKLAPLEKVWRTGANEAAEITFYKDVNFGGKEVKAGTYTLFTIPEENEWTVIINKDLNVWGAYMYKQEEDVVRVTAKVTKNSKSVEAFAIMFDGEDDAFNMYLGWGATLITVPVK
;
A
#
# COMPACT_ATOMS: atom_id res chain seq x y z
N MET A 1 80.44 -13.02 46.48
CA MET A 1 78.95 -12.92 46.63
C MET A 1 78.42 -12.30 45.36
N LYS A 2 77.83 -13.11 44.48
CA LYS A 2 77.23 -12.63 43.18
C LYS A 2 75.76 -12.39 43.43
N LYS A 3 75.27 -11.16 43.22
CA LYS A 3 73.85 -10.80 43.29
C LYS A 3 73.25 -11.05 41.91
N SER A 4 72.41 -12.07 41.81
CA SER A 4 71.64 -12.32 40.62
C SER A 4 70.39 -11.36 40.61
N VAL A 5 70.35 -10.52 39.57
CA VAL A 5 69.19 -9.66 39.33
C VAL A 5 68.23 -10.45 38.44
N LEU A 6 67.06 -10.80 38.98
CA LEU A 6 65.95 -11.47 38.27
C LEU A 6 65.12 -10.40 37.55
N LEU A 7 65.23 -10.29 36.25
CA LEU A 7 64.40 -9.45 35.42
C LEU A 7 63.08 -10.19 35.14
N ILE A 8 61.96 -9.71 35.73
CA ILE A 8 60.62 -10.20 35.44
C ILE A 8 60.09 -9.40 34.22
N PHE A 9 59.99 -10.06 33.08
CA PHE A 9 59.30 -9.51 31.88
C PHE A 9 57.79 -9.71 32.06
N ILE A 10 57.06 -8.63 32.32
CA ILE A 10 55.60 -8.65 32.30
C ILE A 10 55.16 -8.46 30.86
N PHE A 11 54.70 -9.54 30.25
CA PHE A 11 54.12 -9.52 28.90
C PHE A 11 52.65 -9.13 29.01
N THR A 12 52.33 -7.87 28.85
CA THR A 12 50.94 -7.39 28.79
C THR A 12 50.30 -7.75 27.43
N ILE A 13 49.46 -8.80 27.43
CA ILE A 13 48.65 -9.17 26.25
C ILE A 13 47.50 -8.17 26.19
N THR A 14 47.58 -7.17 25.32
CA THR A 14 46.46 -6.32 24.93
C THR A 14 45.55 -7.10 23.99
N ILE A 15 44.46 -7.65 24.53
CA ILE A 15 43.39 -8.24 23.72
C ILE A 15 42.62 -7.10 23.06
N SER A 16 42.96 -6.82 21.79
CA SER A 16 42.22 -5.89 20.95
C SER A 16 40.87 -6.55 20.57
N PHE A 17 39.80 -6.18 21.26
CA PHE A 17 38.43 -6.51 20.78
C PHE A 17 38.15 -5.71 19.52
N THR A 18 38.37 -6.30 18.37
CA THR A 18 37.87 -5.75 17.10
C THR A 18 36.36 -6.00 17.06
N THR A 19 35.57 -5.05 17.50
CA THR A 19 34.12 -5.05 17.21
C THR A 19 33.95 -4.84 15.72
N SER A 20 33.61 -5.90 15.00
CA SER A 20 33.19 -5.80 13.59
C SER A 20 31.93 -4.96 13.55
N MET A 21 32.04 -3.68 13.21
CA MET A 21 30.88 -2.86 12.88
C MET A 21 30.31 -3.38 11.56
N VAL A 22 29.25 -4.18 11.66
CA VAL A 22 28.45 -4.57 10.48
C VAL A 22 27.65 -3.34 10.07
N ALA A 23 28.05 -2.73 8.95
CA ALA A 23 27.29 -1.62 8.37
C ALA A 23 25.90 -2.13 7.94
N GLN A 24 24.84 -1.49 8.42
CA GLN A 24 23.47 -1.80 8.03
C GLN A 24 23.28 -1.44 6.55
N LYS A 25 22.78 -2.40 5.77
CA LYS A 25 22.47 -2.18 4.35
C LYS A 25 20.98 -1.82 4.21
N PHE A 26 20.70 -0.57 3.93
CA PHE A 26 19.34 -0.12 3.64
C PHE A 26 18.87 -0.63 2.26
N PRO A 27 17.58 -1.02 2.11
CA PRO A 27 17.03 -1.41 0.82
C PRO A 27 16.99 -0.22 -0.14
N ALA A 28 17.09 -0.51 -1.44
CA ALA A 28 16.84 0.49 -2.48
C ALA A 28 15.33 0.84 -2.52
N LEU A 29 15.00 1.97 -3.15
CA LEU A 29 13.60 2.34 -3.42
C LEU A 29 12.94 1.26 -4.28
N ASP A 30 11.71 0.91 -3.93
CA ASP A 30 10.92 -0.04 -4.72
C ASP A 30 10.55 0.54 -6.09
N LYS A 31 10.39 -0.33 -7.08
CA LYS A 31 9.99 0.04 -8.45
C LYS A 31 8.54 0.50 -8.53
N SER A 32 7.73 0.16 -7.54
CA SER A 32 6.33 0.56 -7.36
C SER A 32 6.22 1.30 -6.02
N PRO A 33 6.66 2.56 -5.93
CA PRO A 33 6.74 3.27 -4.66
C PRO A 33 5.38 3.34 -3.99
N MET A 34 5.38 3.27 -2.66
CA MET A 34 4.19 3.45 -1.85
C MET A 34 3.77 4.92 -1.84
N ASP A 35 2.47 5.15 -1.88
CA ASP A 35 1.85 6.46 -1.90
C ASP A 35 0.63 6.49 -0.96
N VAL A 36 0.13 7.68 -0.70
CA VAL A 36 -1.02 7.92 0.16
C VAL A 36 -2.02 8.82 -0.56
N ALA A 37 -3.26 8.37 -0.64
CA ALA A 37 -4.41 9.20 -1.01
C ALA A 37 -5.31 9.38 0.20
N ALA A 38 -5.85 10.59 0.41
CA ALA A 38 -6.72 10.87 1.54
C ALA A 38 -7.80 11.90 1.19
N TYR A 39 -8.92 11.87 1.93
CA TYR A 39 -9.95 12.89 1.82
C TYR A 39 -10.31 13.44 3.21
N PRO A 40 -10.46 14.75 3.38
CA PRO A 40 -10.18 15.81 2.41
C PRO A 40 -8.72 15.78 1.93
N SER A 41 -8.49 16.07 0.61
CA SER A 41 -7.16 15.95 -0.01
C SER A 41 -6.17 17.04 0.43
N SER A 42 -6.67 18.17 0.94
CA SER A 42 -5.84 19.28 1.39
C SER A 42 -4.93 18.88 2.56
N TYR A 43 -3.62 19.12 2.43
CA TYR A 43 -2.64 18.92 3.52
C TYR A 43 -2.90 19.76 4.76
N ARG A 44 -3.68 20.85 4.64
CA ARG A 44 -4.05 21.73 5.75
C ARG A 44 -5.15 21.18 6.64
N VAL A 45 -5.87 20.16 6.18
CA VAL A 45 -6.94 19.51 6.92
C VAL A 45 -6.41 18.22 7.50
N SER A 46 -6.21 18.17 8.82
CA SER A 46 -5.74 16.98 9.54
C SER A 46 -6.86 15.96 9.80
N ASP A 47 -8.09 16.45 9.95
CA ASP A 47 -9.27 15.61 10.18
C ASP A 47 -9.69 14.94 8.87
N LYS A 48 -9.18 13.73 8.66
CA LYS A 48 -9.44 12.93 7.46
C LYS A 48 -10.67 12.06 7.65
N ILE A 49 -11.46 11.88 6.59
CA ILE A 49 -12.56 10.93 6.55
C ILE A 49 -12.05 9.56 6.11
N VAL A 50 -11.16 9.55 5.12
CA VAL A 50 -10.57 8.33 4.57
C VAL A 50 -9.11 8.54 4.20
N LYS A 51 -8.31 7.49 4.31
CA LYS A 51 -6.94 7.42 3.82
C LYS A 51 -6.68 6.03 3.22
N VAL A 52 -6.01 6.00 2.06
CA VAL A 52 -5.52 4.77 1.44
C VAL A 52 -4.01 4.82 1.37
N VAL A 53 -3.35 3.76 1.81
CA VAL A 53 -1.91 3.51 1.63
C VAL A 53 -1.77 2.41 0.59
N TYR A 54 -1.04 2.66 -0.49
CA TYR A 54 -0.98 1.73 -1.62
C TYR A 54 0.29 1.90 -2.43
N SER A 55 0.75 0.83 -3.08
CA SER A 55 1.88 0.91 -4.01
C SER A 55 1.41 1.20 -5.42
N ARG A 56 2.21 1.95 -6.19
CA ARG A 56 1.88 2.43 -7.54
C ARG A 56 2.64 1.67 -8.63
N PRO A 57 2.16 0.50 -9.08
CA PRO A 57 2.76 -0.19 -10.21
C PRO A 57 2.64 0.65 -11.50
N GLN A 58 3.67 0.55 -12.33
CA GLN A 58 3.76 1.25 -13.62
C GLN A 58 3.52 0.27 -14.77
N LEU A 59 2.87 0.73 -15.84
CA LEU A 59 2.62 -0.08 -17.03
C LEU A 59 3.93 -0.48 -17.72
N LYS A 60 4.81 0.46 -17.98
CA LYS A 60 6.09 0.24 -18.70
C LYS A 60 5.87 -0.56 -19.98
N GLY A 61 4.89 -0.14 -20.80
CA GLY A 61 4.53 -0.78 -22.05
C GLY A 61 3.77 -2.12 -21.92
N ARG A 62 3.45 -2.58 -20.70
CA ARG A 62 2.63 -3.78 -20.47
C ARG A 62 1.14 -3.44 -20.51
N SER A 63 0.32 -4.41 -20.92
CA SER A 63 -1.13 -4.26 -20.80
C SER A 63 -1.57 -4.30 -19.33
N LEU A 64 -2.67 -3.62 -19.03
CA LEU A 64 -3.28 -3.66 -17.69
C LEU A 64 -3.64 -5.09 -17.30
N ALA A 65 -4.25 -5.88 -18.19
CA ALA A 65 -4.62 -7.26 -17.93
C ALA A 65 -3.44 -8.18 -17.58
N LYS A 66 -2.19 -7.83 -17.98
CA LYS A 66 -0.98 -8.57 -17.56
C LYS A 66 -0.63 -8.30 -16.09
N LEU A 67 -0.98 -7.15 -15.56
CA LEU A 67 -0.61 -6.70 -14.22
C LEU A 67 -1.73 -6.86 -13.20
N ALA A 68 -2.96 -6.68 -13.65
CA ALA A 68 -4.21 -6.92 -12.91
C ALA A 68 -5.11 -7.80 -13.79
N PRO A 69 -4.94 -9.15 -13.74
CA PRO A 69 -5.65 -10.07 -14.59
C PRO A 69 -7.17 -9.99 -14.40
N LEU A 70 -7.92 -10.09 -15.49
CA LEU A 70 -9.37 -10.10 -15.46
C LEU A 70 -9.90 -11.28 -14.62
N GLU A 71 -11.04 -11.06 -13.98
CA GLU A 71 -11.78 -12.04 -13.17
C GLU A 71 -10.99 -12.62 -11.98
N LYS A 72 -9.85 -11.98 -11.62
CA LYS A 72 -9.04 -12.39 -10.48
C LYS A 72 -8.95 -11.30 -9.44
N VAL A 73 -8.97 -11.71 -8.17
CA VAL A 73 -8.73 -10.77 -7.08
C VAL A 73 -7.34 -10.17 -7.22
N TRP A 74 -7.30 -8.85 -7.29
CA TRP A 74 -6.08 -8.06 -7.35
C TRP A 74 -5.93 -7.22 -6.09
N ARG A 75 -4.71 -7.16 -5.56
CA ARG A 75 -4.33 -6.42 -4.35
C ARG A 75 -4.44 -4.89 -4.45
N THR A 76 -4.99 -4.37 -5.54
CA THR A 76 -5.19 -2.93 -5.82
C THR A 76 -3.89 -2.12 -5.65
N GLY A 77 -2.79 -2.67 -6.15
CA GLY A 77 -1.44 -2.10 -6.02
C GLY A 77 -0.34 -3.08 -6.40
N ALA A 78 0.80 -2.98 -5.72
CA ALA A 78 1.94 -3.88 -5.86
C ALA A 78 2.50 -4.21 -4.48
N ASN A 79 3.20 -5.35 -4.35
CA ASN A 79 3.76 -5.88 -3.11
C ASN A 79 2.64 -6.16 -2.08
N GLU A 80 2.53 -5.41 -1.00
CA GLU A 80 1.43 -5.46 -0.06
C GLU A 80 0.12 -5.05 -0.76
N ALA A 81 -1.00 -5.58 -0.30
CA ALA A 81 -2.30 -5.12 -0.73
C ALA A 81 -2.56 -3.69 -0.18
N ALA A 82 -3.31 -2.89 -0.94
CA ALA A 82 -3.66 -1.55 -0.50
C ALA A 82 -4.49 -1.61 0.79
N GLU A 83 -4.22 -0.71 1.73
CA GLU A 83 -5.01 -0.57 2.96
C GLU A 83 -5.78 0.74 2.95
N ILE A 84 -7.07 0.68 3.29
CA ILE A 84 -7.98 1.80 3.40
C ILE A 84 -8.45 1.96 4.86
N THR A 85 -8.27 3.17 5.40
CA THR A 85 -8.75 3.52 6.74
C THR A 85 -9.88 4.52 6.63
N PHE A 86 -11.05 4.17 7.15
CA PHE A 86 -12.16 5.09 7.37
C PHE A 86 -12.11 5.58 8.81
N TYR A 87 -12.03 6.89 9.01
CA TYR A 87 -11.97 7.49 10.34
C TYR A 87 -13.33 7.75 10.96
N LYS A 88 -14.39 7.62 10.17
CA LYS A 88 -15.80 7.62 10.58
C LYS A 88 -16.58 6.58 9.78
N ASP A 89 -17.79 6.25 10.22
CA ASP A 89 -18.70 5.39 9.44
C ASP A 89 -19.04 6.09 8.12
N VAL A 90 -19.05 5.32 7.03
CA VAL A 90 -19.32 5.82 5.68
C VAL A 90 -20.30 4.93 4.93
N ASN A 91 -20.94 5.50 3.93
CA ASN A 91 -21.61 4.74 2.88
C ASN A 91 -20.66 4.62 1.68
N PHE A 92 -20.13 3.42 1.44
CA PHE A 92 -19.20 3.12 0.36
C PHE A 92 -19.93 2.42 -0.79
N GLY A 93 -20.18 3.14 -1.88
CA GLY A 93 -20.89 2.60 -3.04
C GLY A 93 -22.30 2.10 -2.74
N GLY A 94 -23.03 2.74 -1.81
CA GLY A 94 -24.36 2.38 -1.40
C GLY A 94 -24.45 1.39 -0.23
N LYS A 95 -23.31 0.98 0.36
CA LYS A 95 -23.24 0.03 1.48
C LYS A 95 -22.53 0.64 2.68
N GLU A 96 -23.07 0.40 3.88
CA GLU A 96 -22.44 0.89 5.12
C GLU A 96 -21.12 0.17 5.41
N VAL A 97 -20.10 0.96 5.77
CA VAL A 97 -18.80 0.51 6.26
C VAL A 97 -18.50 1.25 7.55
N LYS A 98 -18.19 0.54 8.61
CA LYS A 98 -17.83 1.11 9.91
C LYS A 98 -16.43 1.73 9.87
N ALA A 99 -16.19 2.70 10.75
CA ALA A 99 -14.85 3.22 10.98
C ALA A 99 -13.87 2.08 11.29
N GLY A 100 -12.69 2.13 10.69
CA GLY A 100 -11.69 1.07 10.84
C GLY A 100 -10.73 1.03 9.67
N THR A 101 -9.73 0.14 9.77
CA THR A 101 -8.78 -0.14 8.70
C THR A 101 -9.13 -1.48 8.07
N TYR A 102 -9.04 -1.52 6.76
CA TYR A 102 -9.42 -2.66 5.91
C TYR A 102 -8.42 -2.80 4.77
N THR A 103 -8.37 -3.98 4.17
CA THR A 103 -7.67 -4.17 2.89
C THR A 103 -8.61 -3.86 1.73
N LEU A 104 -8.10 -3.14 0.75
CA LEU A 104 -8.78 -2.82 -0.50
C LEU A 104 -8.34 -3.80 -1.59
N PHE A 105 -9.24 -4.69 -1.99
CA PHE A 105 -9.06 -5.53 -3.16
C PHE A 105 -9.94 -5.08 -4.31
N THR A 106 -9.58 -5.47 -5.53
CA THR A 106 -10.46 -5.31 -6.70
C THR A 106 -10.45 -6.57 -7.55
N ILE A 107 -11.54 -6.79 -8.29
CA ILE A 107 -11.61 -7.80 -9.36
C ILE A 107 -11.85 -7.03 -10.65
N PRO A 108 -10.83 -6.90 -11.52
CA PRO A 108 -10.99 -6.26 -12.81
C PRO A 108 -11.84 -7.12 -13.76
N GLU A 109 -12.75 -6.48 -14.47
CA GLU A 109 -13.50 -7.05 -15.60
C GLU A 109 -13.49 -6.06 -16.76
N GLU A 110 -13.98 -6.44 -17.93
CA GLU A 110 -13.91 -5.59 -19.13
C GLU A 110 -14.70 -4.29 -18.99
N ASN A 111 -15.93 -4.38 -18.47
CA ASN A 111 -16.88 -3.27 -18.42
C ASN A 111 -17.11 -2.72 -17.01
N GLU A 112 -16.68 -3.45 -16.00
CA GLU A 112 -16.85 -3.08 -14.59
C GLU A 112 -15.76 -3.70 -13.73
N TRP A 113 -15.56 -3.16 -12.55
CA TRP A 113 -14.68 -3.73 -11.53
C TRP A 113 -15.47 -3.95 -10.26
N THR A 114 -15.26 -5.08 -9.61
CA THR A 114 -15.71 -5.26 -8.23
C THR A 114 -14.66 -4.68 -7.29
N VAL A 115 -15.06 -3.71 -6.47
CA VAL A 115 -14.23 -3.09 -5.42
C VAL A 115 -14.62 -3.69 -4.08
N ILE A 116 -13.67 -4.17 -3.32
CA ILE A 116 -13.88 -4.99 -2.12
C ILE A 116 -13.19 -4.34 -0.92
N ILE A 117 -13.93 -4.20 0.17
CA ILE A 117 -13.40 -3.86 1.50
C ILE A 117 -13.36 -5.16 2.32
N ASN A 118 -12.19 -5.58 2.77
CA ASN A 118 -11.94 -6.86 3.43
C ASN A 118 -11.27 -6.67 4.79
N LYS A 119 -11.56 -7.52 5.77
CA LYS A 119 -11.06 -7.39 7.16
C LYS A 119 -9.62 -7.81 7.37
N ASP A 120 -9.08 -8.68 6.49
CA ASP A 120 -7.69 -9.10 6.62
C ASP A 120 -6.75 -7.90 6.47
N LEU A 121 -5.73 -7.81 7.30
CA LEU A 121 -4.75 -6.72 7.29
C LEU A 121 -3.33 -7.25 7.12
N ASN A 122 -2.41 -6.36 6.68
CA ASN A 122 -0.99 -6.66 6.52
C ASN A 122 -0.73 -7.84 5.57
N VAL A 123 -1.53 -7.97 4.50
CA VAL A 123 -1.43 -9.08 3.56
C VAL A 123 -0.54 -8.75 2.38
N TRP A 124 0.30 -9.69 1.99
CA TRP A 124 1.13 -9.61 0.79
C TRP A 124 0.37 -10.15 -0.43
N GLY A 125 0.11 -9.30 -1.42
CA GLY A 125 -0.61 -9.71 -2.61
C GLY A 125 -2.09 -10.01 -2.34
N ALA A 126 -2.65 -10.95 -3.09
CA ALA A 126 -4.00 -11.47 -2.89
C ALA A 126 -4.00 -13.01 -2.73
N TYR A 127 -2.85 -13.59 -2.38
CA TYR A 127 -2.66 -15.04 -2.34
C TYR A 127 -3.47 -15.73 -1.24
N MET A 128 -3.71 -15.01 -0.15
CA MET A 128 -4.43 -15.50 1.03
C MET A 128 -5.82 -14.85 1.16
N TYR A 129 -6.32 -14.24 0.07
CA TYR A 129 -7.64 -13.64 0.07
C TYR A 129 -8.72 -14.63 0.47
N LYS A 130 -9.62 -14.20 1.35
CA LYS A 130 -10.78 -14.94 1.84
C LYS A 130 -12.03 -14.11 1.63
N GLN A 131 -12.96 -14.62 0.85
CA GLN A 131 -14.21 -13.92 0.55
C GLN A 131 -15.12 -13.79 1.78
N GLU A 132 -15.03 -14.71 2.74
CA GLU A 132 -15.76 -14.68 4.01
C GLU A 132 -15.38 -13.47 4.89
N GLU A 133 -14.21 -12.87 4.65
CA GLU A 133 -13.76 -11.67 5.35
C GLU A 133 -14.17 -10.37 4.62
N ASP A 134 -14.91 -10.45 3.52
CA ASP A 134 -15.41 -9.27 2.83
C ASP A 134 -16.50 -8.56 3.66
N VAL A 135 -16.28 -7.28 3.91
CA VAL A 135 -17.26 -6.40 4.55
C VAL A 135 -18.29 -5.91 3.52
N VAL A 136 -17.79 -5.43 2.39
CA VAL A 136 -18.61 -5.02 1.26
C VAL A 136 -17.93 -5.32 -0.07
N ARG A 137 -18.75 -5.53 -1.10
CA ARG A 137 -18.36 -5.63 -2.50
C ARG A 137 -19.21 -4.67 -3.29
N VAL A 138 -18.60 -3.78 -4.06
CA VAL A 138 -19.26 -2.74 -4.84
C VAL A 138 -18.87 -2.91 -6.30
N THR A 139 -19.83 -2.98 -7.19
CA THR A 139 -19.60 -2.97 -8.64
C THR A 139 -19.51 -1.53 -9.13
N ALA A 140 -18.42 -1.20 -9.80
CA ALA A 140 -18.16 0.11 -10.38
C ALA A 140 -17.85 -0.02 -11.88
N LYS A 141 -18.57 0.75 -12.71
CA LYS A 141 -18.39 0.72 -14.17
C LYS A 141 -17.03 1.23 -14.60
N VAL A 142 -16.44 0.58 -15.59
CA VAL A 142 -15.25 1.08 -16.28
C VAL A 142 -15.64 2.26 -17.15
N THR A 143 -14.94 3.38 -16.96
CA THR A 143 -15.03 4.56 -17.81
C THR A 143 -13.65 4.86 -18.40
N LYS A 144 -13.63 5.67 -19.47
CA LYS A 144 -12.38 6.05 -20.12
C LYS A 144 -11.79 7.28 -19.44
N ASN A 145 -10.54 7.18 -19.00
CA ASN A 145 -9.79 8.36 -18.61
C ASN A 145 -9.39 9.17 -19.85
N SER A 146 -9.50 10.49 -19.80
CA SER A 146 -9.14 11.38 -20.89
C SER A 146 -7.65 11.32 -21.25
N LYS A 147 -6.79 11.01 -20.27
CA LYS A 147 -5.35 10.82 -20.42
C LYS A 147 -4.95 9.50 -19.81
N SER A 148 -4.05 8.77 -20.48
CA SER A 148 -3.51 7.52 -19.92
C SER A 148 -2.68 7.79 -18.66
N VAL A 149 -2.93 7.00 -17.63
CA VAL A 149 -2.22 7.04 -16.34
C VAL A 149 -1.18 5.92 -16.30
N GLU A 150 0.09 6.27 -16.40
CA GLU A 150 1.19 5.31 -16.46
C GLU A 150 1.37 4.53 -15.14
N ALA A 151 1.37 5.23 -14.01
CA ALA A 151 1.45 4.63 -12.69
C ALA A 151 0.05 4.55 -12.07
N PHE A 152 -0.38 3.38 -11.62
CA PHE A 152 -1.64 3.20 -10.89
C PHE A 152 -1.82 4.33 -9.86
N ALA A 153 -3.00 4.90 -9.80
CA ALA A 153 -3.29 6.01 -8.91
C ALA A 153 -4.67 5.88 -8.28
N ILE A 154 -4.74 6.20 -7.00
CA ILE A 154 -5.98 6.41 -6.26
C ILE A 154 -6.07 7.89 -5.92
N MET A 155 -7.23 8.50 -6.07
CA MET A 155 -7.51 9.86 -5.64
C MET A 155 -8.93 9.98 -5.11
N PHE A 156 -9.17 11.02 -4.35
CA PHE A 156 -10.49 11.39 -3.86
C PHE A 156 -10.81 12.81 -4.29
N ASP A 157 -12.06 13.04 -4.68
CA ASP A 157 -12.56 14.37 -5.03
C ASP A 157 -14.06 14.46 -4.75
N GLY A 158 -14.51 15.62 -4.32
CA GLY A 158 -15.90 15.89 -3.95
C GLY A 158 -16.04 17.08 -3.03
N GLU A 159 -17.23 17.23 -2.47
CA GLU A 159 -17.58 18.32 -1.57
C GLU A 159 -18.08 17.75 -0.23
N ASP A 160 -17.62 18.34 0.86
CA ASP A 160 -17.98 17.99 2.23
C ASP A 160 -17.91 16.46 2.51
N ASP A 161 -19.01 15.86 2.91
CA ASP A 161 -19.10 14.43 3.23
C ASP A 161 -19.49 13.56 2.02
N ALA A 162 -19.73 14.14 0.84
CA ALA A 162 -20.08 13.45 -0.39
C ALA A 162 -18.94 13.56 -1.41
N PHE A 163 -18.18 12.49 -1.58
CA PHE A 163 -17.01 12.45 -2.45
C PHE A 163 -16.92 11.13 -3.21
N ASN A 164 -16.03 11.06 -4.17
CA ASN A 164 -15.76 9.85 -4.93
C ASN A 164 -14.33 9.38 -4.70
N MET A 165 -14.15 8.08 -4.62
CA MET A 165 -12.86 7.43 -4.78
C MET A 165 -12.68 7.08 -6.26
N TYR A 166 -11.56 7.50 -6.83
CA TYR A 166 -11.18 7.22 -8.22
C TYR A 166 -9.96 6.30 -8.23
N LEU A 167 -10.01 5.27 -9.06
CA LEU A 167 -8.88 4.40 -9.36
C LEU A 167 -8.57 4.56 -10.85
N GLY A 168 -7.36 5.02 -11.16
CA GLY A 168 -6.93 5.27 -12.54
C GLY A 168 -5.71 4.46 -12.92
N TRP A 169 -5.76 3.75 -14.05
CA TRP A 169 -4.59 3.07 -14.62
C TRP A 169 -4.73 2.84 -16.13
N GLY A 170 -3.72 3.25 -16.89
CA GLY A 170 -3.86 3.31 -18.34
C GLY A 170 -5.02 4.22 -18.74
N ALA A 171 -5.86 3.75 -19.63
CA ALA A 171 -7.10 4.43 -20.03
C ALA A 171 -8.29 4.09 -19.12
N THR A 172 -8.13 3.20 -18.14
CA THR A 172 -9.21 2.75 -17.24
C THR A 172 -9.40 3.73 -16.10
N LEU A 173 -10.64 4.09 -15.83
CA LEU A 173 -11.07 4.87 -14.67
C LEU A 173 -12.25 4.17 -14.00
N ILE A 174 -12.13 3.92 -12.70
CA ILE A 174 -13.16 3.37 -11.82
C ILE A 174 -13.56 4.45 -10.82
N THR A 175 -14.85 4.60 -10.57
CA THR A 175 -15.38 5.59 -9.63
C THR A 175 -16.31 4.91 -8.63
N VAL A 176 -16.04 5.10 -7.34
CA VAL A 176 -16.87 4.62 -6.24
C VAL A 176 -17.33 5.82 -5.42
N PRO A 177 -18.63 6.10 -5.32
CA PRO A 177 -19.15 7.16 -4.47
C PRO A 177 -19.01 6.80 -2.99
N VAL A 178 -18.68 7.80 -2.16
CA VAL A 178 -18.56 7.70 -0.70
C VAL A 178 -19.33 8.85 -0.06
N LYS A 179 -20.09 8.54 1.00
CA LYS A 179 -20.89 9.51 1.74
C LYS A 179 -20.79 9.27 3.23
#